data_2d0190d2f181a1bcb80750142c1be809
#
_entry.id   2d0190d2f181a1bcb80750142c1be809
#
_cell.length_a   1.000
_cell.length_b   1.000
_cell.length_c   1.000
_cell.angle_alpha   90.00
_cell.angle_beta   90.00
_cell.angle_gamma   90.00
#
_symmetry.space_group_name_H-M   'P 1'
#
loop_
_entity.id
_entity.type
_entity.pdbx_description
1 polymer ?
#
loop_
_entity_poly.entity_id
_entity_poly.type
_entity_poly.pdbx_seq_one_letter_code
_entity_poly.pdbx_strand_id
1 'polypeptide(L)'
;LKSARRSLNILFSEWGNRGVHLWKVELKEQLLTNGTATYTAPTNANDILEAYISTTTGTTSATNDVSLTKISRSEYAALPNKGSTGQPSQYYVDRQTIPQITLYQTPDASTYTYLKYYYLKRIEDAGAYTNTADVVFRFIPCMVAGLAYYLSMKYNPQVVQQNKLIYEDELQRALVEDGQRTSVYITPQSYYPTGL
;
A
#
# COMPACT_ATOMS: atom_id res chain seq x y z
N LEU A 1 0.00 21.99 -21.95
CA LEU A 1 0.70 20.78 -21.52
C LEU A 1 1.12 20.85 -20.05
N LYS A 2 1.80 21.91 -19.56
CA LYS A 2 2.23 22.02 -18.15
C LYS A 2 1.05 21.96 -17.16
N SER A 3 -0.08 22.61 -17.48
CA SER A 3 -1.29 22.58 -16.63
C SER A 3 -1.92 21.19 -16.56
N ALA A 4 -2.03 20.50 -17.69
CA ALA A 4 -2.59 19.15 -17.75
C ALA A 4 -1.77 18.15 -16.91
N ARG A 5 -0.44 18.20 -17.02
CA ARG A 5 0.46 17.36 -16.25
C ARG A 5 0.35 17.63 -14.73
N ARG A 6 0.29 18.91 -14.33
CA ARG A 6 0.08 19.26 -12.93
C ARG A 6 -1.26 18.74 -12.42
N SER A 7 -2.32 18.86 -13.23
CA SER A 7 -3.65 18.35 -12.89
C SER A 7 -3.66 16.83 -12.76
N LEU A 8 -2.95 16.10 -13.63
CA LEU A 8 -2.79 14.64 -13.50
C LEU A 8 -2.06 14.24 -12.22
N ASN A 9 -1.00 14.94 -11.86
CA ASN A 9 -0.28 14.64 -10.61
C ASN A 9 -1.15 14.87 -9.38
N ILE A 10 -2.01 15.91 -9.39
CA ILE A 10 -2.98 16.15 -8.32
C ILE A 10 -4.02 15.02 -8.30
N LEU A 11 -4.53 14.61 -9.44
CA LEU A 11 -5.49 13.52 -9.58
C LEU A 11 -4.92 12.20 -9.03
N PHE A 12 -3.68 11.86 -9.37
CA PHE A 12 -3.02 10.64 -8.88
C PHE A 12 -2.79 10.69 -7.37
N SER A 13 -2.46 11.85 -6.83
CA SER A 13 -2.36 12.04 -5.37
C SER A 13 -3.73 11.88 -4.68
N GLU A 14 -4.80 12.40 -5.28
CA GLU A 14 -6.18 12.20 -4.79
C GLU A 14 -6.56 10.72 -4.80
N TRP A 15 -6.26 9.98 -5.87
CA TRP A 15 -6.52 8.55 -5.96
C TRP A 15 -5.82 7.77 -4.86
N GLY A 16 -4.57 8.09 -4.56
CA GLY A 16 -3.84 7.50 -3.43
C GLY A 16 -4.57 7.71 -2.10
N ASN A 17 -5.15 8.89 -1.88
CA ASN A 17 -5.92 9.20 -0.67
C ASN A 17 -7.30 8.51 -0.63
N ARG A 18 -7.87 8.20 -1.79
CA ARG A 18 -9.14 7.46 -1.90
C ARG A 18 -8.98 5.94 -1.86
N GLY A 19 -7.78 5.43 -1.66
CA GLY A 19 -7.51 4.00 -1.59
C GLY A 19 -7.45 3.30 -2.96
N VAL A 20 -7.30 4.03 -4.04
CA VAL A 20 -7.14 3.50 -5.40
C VAL A 20 -5.70 3.09 -5.60
N HIS A 21 -5.35 1.84 -5.23
CA HIS A 21 -3.95 1.41 -5.23
C HIS A 21 -3.72 -0.11 -5.33
N LEU A 22 -4.75 -0.91 -5.56
CA LEU A 22 -4.60 -2.38 -5.53
C LEU A 22 -3.57 -2.92 -6.52
N TRP A 23 -3.42 -2.31 -7.71
CA TRP A 23 -2.38 -2.70 -8.67
C TRP A 23 -0.99 -2.16 -8.35
N LYS A 24 -0.85 -1.40 -7.28
CA LYS A 24 0.42 -0.79 -6.82
C LYS A 24 1.02 -1.49 -5.62
N VAL A 25 0.55 -2.67 -5.29
CA VAL A 25 1.15 -3.50 -4.25
C VAL A 25 2.31 -4.28 -4.85
N GLU A 26 3.50 -4.07 -4.33
CA GLU A 26 4.73 -4.76 -4.74
C GLU A 26 5.38 -5.46 -3.55
N LEU A 27 6.00 -6.61 -3.82
CA LEU A 27 6.84 -7.32 -2.86
C LEU A 27 8.26 -6.75 -2.90
N LYS A 28 8.79 -6.39 -1.75
CA LYS A 28 10.19 -6.06 -1.56
C LYS A 28 10.85 -7.10 -0.65
N GLU A 29 12.03 -7.51 -1.05
CA GLU A 29 12.90 -8.39 -0.27
C GLU A 29 14.16 -7.62 0.11
N GLN A 30 14.55 -7.73 1.36
CA GLN A 30 15.72 -7.04 1.90
C GLN A 30 16.48 -7.96 2.83
N LEU A 31 17.81 -8.01 2.68
CA LEU A 31 18.68 -8.80 3.54
C LEU A 31 18.63 -8.23 4.97
N LEU A 32 18.43 -9.09 5.94
CA LEU A 32 18.55 -8.76 7.35
C LEU A 32 20.04 -8.71 7.75
N THR A 33 20.36 -7.75 8.58
CA THR A 33 21.70 -7.59 9.13
C THR A 33 21.65 -7.76 10.63
N ASN A 34 22.50 -8.60 11.18
CA ASN A 34 22.60 -8.82 12.63
C ASN A 34 22.78 -7.47 13.37
N GLY A 35 21.99 -7.25 14.38
CA GLY A 35 22.03 -6.04 15.19
C GLY A 35 21.36 -4.81 14.56
N THR A 36 20.77 -4.92 13.37
CA THR A 36 20.06 -3.82 12.70
C THR A 36 18.55 -4.00 12.84
N ALA A 37 17.90 -3.12 13.57
CA ALA A 37 16.46 -3.19 13.81
C ALA A 37 15.64 -2.42 12.74
N THR A 38 16.18 -1.36 12.16
CA THR A 38 15.43 -0.44 11.27
C THR A 38 15.89 -0.53 9.83
N TYR A 39 14.92 -0.67 8.93
CA TYR A 39 15.10 -0.80 7.49
C TYR A 39 14.30 0.27 6.76
N THR A 40 14.92 0.90 5.77
CA THR A 40 14.27 1.94 4.97
C THR A 40 13.54 1.31 3.79
N ALA A 41 12.27 1.66 3.61
CA ALA A 41 11.49 1.24 2.46
C ALA A 41 11.95 1.93 1.16
N PRO A 42 11.52 1.47 -0.03
CA PRO A 42 11.76 2.17 -1.29
C PRO A 42 11.24 3.61 -1.26
N THR A 43 11.92 4.51 -1.96
CA THR A 43 11.58 5.95 -1.99
C THR A 43 10.19 6.26 -2.54
N ASN A 44 9.64 5.32 -3.33
CA ASN A 44 8.30 5.38 -3.89
C ASN A 44 7.24 4.64 -3.05
N ALA A 45 7.63 4.11 -1.90
CA ALA A 45 6.68 3.47 -0.98
C ALA A 45 5.81 4.53 -0.27
N ASN A 46 4.52 4.26 -0.19
CA ASN A 46 3.55 5.09 0.53
C ASN A 46 3.22 4.49 1.91
N ASP A 47 3.05 3.18 1.98
CA ASP A 47 2.83 2.43 3.23
C ASP A 47 3.31 1.00 3.10
N ILE A 48 3.49 0.33 4.24
CA ILE A 48 3.80 -1.10 4.35
C ILE A 48 2.55 -1.81 4.82
N LEU A 49 2.10 -2.78 4.05
CA LEU A 49 0.88 -3.53 4.33
C LEU A 49 1.16 -4.69 5.27
N GLU A 50 2.03 -5.59 4.85
CA GLU A 50 2.37 -6.83 5.55
C GLU A 50 3.88 -7.06 5.50
N ALA A 51 4.42 -7.73 6.51
CA ALA A 51 5.84 -8.07 6.55
C ALA A 51 6.05 -9.49 7.08
N TYR A 52 7.09 -10.13 6.56
CA TYR A 52 7.49 -11.50 6.86
C TYR A 52 9.00 -11.58 7.03
N ILE A 53 9.47 -12.52 7.82
CA ILE A 53 10.86 -12.95 7.79
C ILE A 53 10.96 -14.28 7.06
N SER A 54 12.03 -14.46 6.29
CA SER A 54 12.22 -15.62 5.43
C SER A 54 13.64 -16.17 5.49
N THR A 55 13.76 -17.45 5.22
CA THR A 55 15.08 -18.11 5.11
C THR A 55 15.72 -17.87 3.74
N THR A 56 14.91 -17.61 2.71
CA THR A 56 15.36 -17.46 1.31
C THR A 56 14.59 -16.35 0.59
N THR A 57 15.08 -15.94 -0.57
CA THR A 57 14.37 -15.01 -1.48
C THR A 57 13.31 -15.73 -2.31
N GLY A 58 12.42 -14.94 -2.92
CA GLY A 58 11.37 -15.41 -3.80
C GLY A 58 10.12 -15.88 -3.08
N THR A 59 9.15 -16.36 -3.85
CA THR A 59 7.83 -16.83 -3.38
C THR A 59 7.60 -18.30 -3.71
N THR A 60 8.67 -19.06 -3.89
CA THR A 60 8.57 -20.49 -4.20
C THR A 60 8.26 -21.31 -2.96
N SER A 61 7.78 -22.54 -3.14
CA SER A 61 7.47 -23.49 -2.06
C SER A 61 8.66 -23.86 -1.16
N ALA A 62 9.88 -23.53 -1.56
CA ALA A 62 11.09 -23.71 -0.77
C ALA A 62 11.32 -22.59 0.25
N THR A 63 10.54 -21.51 0.21
CA THR A 63 10.65 -20.40 1.18
C THR A 63 9.90 -20.73 2.46
N ASN A 64 10.50 -20.39 3.57
CA ASN A 64 9.90 -20.55 4.90
C ASN A 64 9.60 -19.13 5.44
N ASP A 65 8.42 -18.64 5.13
CA ASP A 65 7.99 -17.29 5.46
C ASP A 65 7.20 -17.28 6.77
N VAL A 66 7.63 -16.48 7.73
CA VAL A 66 6.96 -16.30 9.02
C VAL A 66 6.40 -14.87 9.08
N SER A 67 5.09 -14.76 9.23
CA SER A 67 4.41 -13.46 9.32
C SER A 67 4.80 -12.71 10.59
N LEU A 68 5.00 -11.40 10.45
CA LEU A 68 5.25 -10.48 11.54
C LEU A 68 3.97 -9.72 11.90
N THR A 69 3.75 -9.49 13.18
CA THR A 69 2.62 -8.69 13.65
C THR A 69 2.92 -7.20 13.56
N LYS A 70 2.07 -6.46 12.84
CA LYS A 70 2.17 -4.99 12.77
C LYS A 70 1.67 -4.40 14.09
N ILE A 71 2.49 -3.57 14.71
CA ILE A 71 2.15 -2.87 15.96
C ILE A 71 2.14 -1.36 15.78
N SER A 72 1.41 -0.68 16.65
CA SER A 72 1.34 0.78 16.67
C SER A 72 2.62 1.40 17.26
N ARG A 73 2.79 2.71 17.05
CA ARG A 73 3.89 3.48 17.65
C ARG A 73 3.89 3.40 19.17
N SER A 74 2.71 3.46 19.78
CA SER A 74 2.56 3.41 21.23
C SER A 74 2.93 2.04 21.80
N GLU A 75 2.50 0.97 21.15
CA GLU A 75 2.87 -0.40 21.50
C GLU A 75 4.37 -0.61 21.37
N TYR A 76 4.96 -0.18 20.25
CA TYR A 76 6.41 -0.26 20.07
C TYR A 76 7.16 0.53 21.17
N ALA A 77 6.68 1.73 21.53
CA ALA A 77 7.29 2.55 22.57
C ALA A 77 7.29 1.85 23.95
N ALA A 78 6.24 1.09 24.25
CA ALA A 78 6.07 0.35 25.51
C ALA A 78 6.88 -0.94 25.59
N LEU A 79 7.45 -1.45 24.47
CA LEU A 79 8.24 -2.68 24.49
C LEU A 79 9.53 -2.53 25.30
N PRO A 80 9.85 -3.50 26.14
CA PRO A 80 11.11 -3.53 26.87
C PRO A 80 12.27 -3.99 25.97
N ASN A 81 13.50 -3.71 26.37
CA ASN A 81 14.71 -4.27 25.78
C ASN A 81 14.79 -4.26 24.25
N LYS A 82 14.53 -3.10 23.63
CA LYS A 82 14.51 -2.94 22.17
C LYS A 82 15.82 -3.33 21.46
N GLY A 83 16.94 -3.37 22.19
CA GLY A 83 18.24 -3.82 21.70
C GLY A 83 18.48 -5.33 21.82
N SER A 84 17.52 -6.09 22.35
CA SER A 84 17.63 -7.54 22.42
C SER A 84 17.62 -8.15 21.02
N THR A 85 18.65 -8.94 20.71
CA THR A 85 18.78 -9.66 19.43
C THR A 85 18.07 -11.00 19.48
N GLY A 86 17.46 -11.38 18.37
CA GLY A 86 16.75 -12.65 18.25
C GLY A 86 15.92 -12.71 16.96
N GLN A 87 14.98 -13.64 16.93
CA GLN A 87 14.04 -13.74 15.81
C GLN A 87 12.96 -12.66 15.93
N PRO A 88 12.82 -11.76 14.96
CA PRO A 88 11.74 -10.78 14.95
C PRO A 88 10.37 -11.43 14.94
N SER A 89 9.42 -10.87 15.70
CA SER A 89 8.02 -11.31 15.76
C SER A 89 7.04 -10.18 15.45
N GLN A 90 7.48 -8.95 15.63
CA GLN A 90 6.66 -7.76 15.45
C GLN A 90 7.41 -6.70 14.65
N TYR A 91 6.66 -5.80 14.03
CA TYR A 91 7.23 -4.65 13.35
C TYR A 91 6.37 -3.40 13.53
N TYR A 92 7.04 -2.27 13.56
CA TYR A 92 6.43 -0.95 13.56
C TYR A 92 6.81 -0.21 12.28
N VAL A 93 5.85 0.51 11.70
CA VAL A 93 6.09 1.34 10.51
C VAL A 93 6.04 2.81 10.91
N ASP A 94 7.18 3.49 10.77
CA ASP A 94 7.22 4.95 10.87
C ASP A 94 6.92 5.56 9.49
N ARG A 95 5.75 6.22 9.39
CA ARG A 95 5.23 6.81 8.15
C ARG A 95 5.83 8.19 7.91
N GLN A 96 7.12 8.22 7.67
CA GLN A 96 7.82 9.42 7.20
C GLN A 96 7.66 9.58 5.68
N THR A 97 8.29 10.61 5.09
CA THR A 97 8.33 10.80 3.62
C THR A 97 8.82 9.55 2.89
N ILE A 98 9.77 8.83 3.49
CA ILE A 98 10.17 7.48 3.11
C ILE A 98 9.89 6.61 4.34
N PRO A 99 8.95 5.66 4.28
CA PRO A 99 8.61 4.83 5.41
C PRO A 99 9.80 4.02 5.93
N GLN A 100 9.86 3.83 7.24
CA GLN A 100 10.85 2.99 7.89
C GLN A 100 10.16 1.84 8.62
N ILE A 101 10.72 0.64 8.51
CA ILE A 101 10.24 -0.57 9.17
C ILE A 101 11.20 -0.85 10.31
N THR A 102 10.72 -0.84 11.55
CA THR A 102 11.51 -1.21 12.70
C THR A 102 11.01 -2.53 13.27
N LEU A 103 11.90 -3.49 13.33
CA LEU A 103 11.62 -4.85 13.80
C LEU A 103 11.80 -4.97 15.33
N TYR A 104 11.04 -5.83 15.92
CA TYR A 104 11.17 -6.26 17.30
C TYR A 104 11.00 -7.81 17.36
N GLN A 105 11.96 -8.55 17.88
CA GLN A 105 13.30 -8.21 18.37
C GLN A 105 14.23 -7.77 17.23
N THR A 106 15.38 -7.18 17.59
CA THR A 106 16.41 -6.87 16.60
C THR A 106 16.92 -8.16 15.96
N PRO A 107 16.98 -8.29 14.63
CA PRO A 107 17.38 -9.51 13.96
C PRO A 107 18.78 -10.00 14.37
N ASP A 108 18.91 -11.28 14.63
CA ASP A 108 20.20 -11.97 14.74
C ASP A 108 20.72 -12.49 13.37
N ALA A 109 19.81 -12.49 12.37
CA ALA A 109 20.04 -12.94 10.99
C ALA A 109 20.68 -14.35 10.88
N SER A 110 20.48 -15.21 11.88
CA SER A 110 21.06 -16.56 11.91
C SER A 110 20.27 -17.56 11.08
N THR A 111 18.95 -17.62 11.28
CA THR A 111 18.06 -18.55 10.57
C THR A 111 17.25 -17.82 9.49
N TYR A 112 16.65 -16.70 9.87
CA TYR A 112 15.89 -15.85 8.96
C TYR A 112 16.78 -14.72 8.48
N THR A 113 17.12 -14.77 7.20
CA THR A 113 18.11 -13.86 6.60
C THR A 113 17.48 -12.75 5.77
N TYR A 114 16.18 -12.86 5.47
CA TYR A 114 15.47 -11.88 4.64
C TYR A 114 14.25 -11.33 5.35
N LEU A 115 14.05 -10.02 5.21
CA LEU A 115 12.80 -9.30 5.46
C LEU A 115 12.07 -9.18 4.13
N LYS A 116 10.86 -9.73 4.04
CA LYS A 116 9.95 -9.58 2.92
C LYS A 116 8.77 -8.73 3.35
N TYR A 117 8.36 -7.80 2.53
CA TYR A 117 7.18 -7.00 2.83
C TYR A 117 6.46 -6.58 1.57
N TYR A 118 5.13 -6.59 1.65
CA TYR A 118 4.29 -5.98 0.65
C TYR A 118 4.13 -4.50 0.98
N TYR A 119 4.46 -3.66 0.03
CA TYR A 119 4.32 -2.22 0.19
C TYR A 119 3.45 -1.62 -0.89
N LEU A 120 2.81 -0.54 -0.54
CA LEU A 120 2.01 0.26 -1.41
C LEU A 120 2.90 1.26 -2.13
N LYS A 121 3.06 1.07 -3.44
CA LYS A 121 3.81 1.98 -4.29
C LYS A 121 2.97 3.20 -4.65
N ARG A 122 3.56 4.37 -4.59
CA ARG A 122 2.93 5.60 -5.08
C ARG A 122 2.68 5.49 -6.58
N ILE A 123 1.52 5.99 -7.05
CA ILE A 123 1.26 6.17 -8.48
C ILE A 123 2.30 7.16 -9.01
N GLU A 124 3.05 6.78 -10.04
CA GLU A 124 4.11 7.62 -10.59
C GLU A 124 3.53 8.89 -11.21
N ASP A 125 4.25 9.98 -11.06
CA ASP A 125 3.91 11.25 -11.68
C ASP A 125 3.81 11.08 -13.21
N ALA A 126 2.95 11.86 -13.86
CA ALA A 126 2.75 11.82 -15.31
C ALA A 126 4.03 12.09 -16.14
N GLY A 127 5.15 12.35 -15.47
CA GLY A 127 6.48 12.45 -16.05
C GLY A 127 6.60 13.40 -17.26
N ALA A 128 7.42 13.07 -18.22
CA ALA A 128 7.48 13.75 -19.51
C ALA A 128 6.26 13.36 -20.38
N TYR A 129 5.89 14.17 -21.36
CA TYR A 129 4.75 13.90 -22.25
C TYR A 129 4.87 12.61 -23.06
N THR A 130 6.07 12.04 -23.14
CA THR A 130 6.36 10.75 -23.79
C THR A 130 6.15 9.55 -22.86
N ASN A 131 5.96 9.77 -21.56
CA ASN A 131 5.76 8.70 -20.62
C ASN A 131 4.32 8.19 -20.68
N THR A 132 4.15 6.88 -20.66
CA THR A 132 2.86 6.23 -20.47
C THR A 132 2.51 6.28 -18.97
N ALA A 133 1.31 6.75 -18.65
CA ALA A 133 0.83 6.71 -17.27
C ALA A 133 0.69 5.24 -16.81
N ASP A 134 1.20 4.93 -15.63
CA ASP A 134 1.11 3.61 -15.01
C ASP A 134 -0.28 3.43 -14.36
N VAL A 135 -1.31 3.42 -15.22
CA VAL A 135 -2.72 3.32 -14.86
C VAL A 135 -3.33 2.13 -15.59
N VAL A 136 -3.98 1.24 -14.84
CA VAL A 136 -4.66 0.09 -15.43
C VAL A 136 -5.85 0.51 -16.30
N PHE A 137 -6.15 -0.29 -17.33
CA PHE A 137 -7.13 0.03 -18.36
C PHE A 137 -8.50 0.47 -17.83
N ARG A 138 -9.01 -0.18 -16.78
CA ARG A 138 -10.31 0.13 -16.17
C ARG A 138 -10.39 1.54 -15.54
N PHE A 139 -9.26 2.16 -15.21
CA PHE A 139 -9.20 3.52 -14.67
C PHE A 139 -8.94 4.60 -15.72
N ILE A 140 -8.74 4.27 -16.99
CA ILE A 140 -8.51 5.25 -18.07
C ILE A 140 -9.71 6.21 -18.24
N PRO A 141 -10.98 5.74 -18.30
CA PRO A 141 -12.13 6.65 -18.38
C PRO A 141 -12.20 7.62 -17.20
N CYS A 142 -11.99 7.10 -15.98
CA CYS A 142 -11.93 7.90 -14.77
C CYS A 142 -10.77 8.93 -14.81
N MET A 143 -9.60 8.55 -15.31
CA MET A 143 -8.46 9.46 -15.47
C MET A 143 -8.78 10.62 -16.42
N VAL A 144 -9.43 10.34 -17.55
CA VAL A 144 -9.83 11.36 -18.53
C VAL A 144 -10.86 12.30 -17.95
N ALA A 145 -11.89 11.77 -17.28
CA ALA A 145 -12.93 12.55 -16.62
C ALA A 145 -12.35 13.42 -15.48
N GLY A 146 -11.46 12.87 -14.66
CA GLY A 146 -10.79 13.59 -13.59
C GLY A 146 -9.87 14.69 -14.10
N LEU A 147 -9.13 14.43 -15.18
CA LEU A 147 -8.32 15.47 -15.85
C LEU A 147 -9.22 16.60 -16.39
N ALA A 148 -10.34 16.29 -17.03
CA ALA A 148 -11.30 17.27 -17.52
C ALA A 148 -11.86 18.12 -16.37
N TYR A 149 -12.20 17.50 -15.23
CA TYR A 149 -12.63 18.19 -14.02
C TYR A 149 -11.58 19.17 -13.52
N TYR A 150 -10.34 18.75 -13.31
CA TYR A 150 -9.28 19.64 -12.83
C TYR A 150 -8.91 20.76 -13.81
N LEU A 151 -8.96 20.50 -15.11
CA LEU A 151 -8.73 21.53 -16.11
C LEU A 151 -9.88 22.54 -16.19
N SER A 152 -11.12 22.09 -16.00
CA SER A 152 -12.28 22.98 -16.02
C SER A 152 -12.25 24.02 -14.91
N MET A 153 -11.72 23.69 -13.75
CA MET A 153 -11.52 24.66 -12.66
C MET A 153 -10.70 25.88 -13.09
N LYS A 154 -9.77 25.69 -14.03
CA LYS A 154 -8.87 26.74 -14.49
C LYS A 154 -9.36 27.44 -15.76
N TYR A 155 -9.94 26.67 -16.69
CA TYR A 155 -10.20 27.18 -18.06
C TYR A 155 -11.67 27.40 -18.36
N ASN A 156 -12.59 26.68 -17.68
CA ASN A 156 -14.03 26.84 -17.89
C ASN A 156 -14.81 26.55 -16.60
N PRO A 157 -14.91 27.52 -15.68
CA PRO A 157 -15.61 27.33 -14.40
C PRO A 157 -17.09 26.95 -14.52
N GLN A 158 -17.73 27.25 -15.65
CA GLN A 158 -19.17 26.97 -15.85
C GLN A 158 -19.50 25.47 -15.90
N VAL A 159 -18.56 24.63 -16.36
CA VAL A 159 -18.76 23.17 -16.51
C VAL A 159 -18.13 22.37 -15.37
N VAL A 160 -17.58 23.01 -14.35
CA VAL A 160 -16.86 22.32 -13.23
C VAL A 160 -17.77 21.33 -12.53
N GLN A 161 -19.01 21.72 -12.21
CA GLN A 161 -19.93 20.85 -11.49
C GLN A 161 -20.34 19.63 -12.33
N GLN A 162 -20.59 19.83 -13.60
CA GLN A 162 -20.90 18.73 -14.53
C GLN A 162 -19.73 17.75 -14.65
N ASN A 163 -18.51 18.25 -14.86
CA ASN A 163 -17.32 17.42 -14.97
C ASN A 163 -17.00 16.69 -13.65
N LYS A 164 -17.28 17.31 -12.50
CA LYS A 164 -17.16 16.66 -11.21
C LYS A 164 -18.10 15.45 -11.08
N LEU A 165 -19.37 15.61 -11.45
CA LEU A 165 -20.34 14.51 -11.39
C LEU A 165 -19.94 13.35 -12.29
N ILE A 166 -19.48 13.63 -13.51
CA ILE A 166 -19.00 12.61 -14.44
C ILE A 166 -17.79 11.89 -13.86
N TYR A 167 -16.84 12.63 -13.30
CA TYR A 167 -15.64 12.06 -12.68
C TYR A 167 -15.99 11.16 -11.48
N GLU A 168 -16.87 11.59 -10.59
CA GLU A 168 -17.27 10.79 -9.42
C GLU A 168 -18.01 9.51 -9.84
N ASP A 169 -18.87 9.56 -10.86
CA ASP A 169 -19.56 8.39 -11.39
C ASP A 169 -18.57 7.39 -12.03
N GLU A 170 -17.64 7.85 -12.86
CA GLU A 170 -16.60 7.00 -13.45
C GLU A 170 -15.65 6.42 -12.37
N LEU A 171 -15.33 7.19 -11.34
CA LEU A 171 -14.53 6.70 -10.22
C LEU A 171 -15.26 5.61 -9.44
N GLN A 172 -16.53 5.78 -9.17
CA GLN A 172 -17.32 4.76 -8.47
C GLN A 172 -17.42 3.46 -9.28
N ARG A 173 -17.63 3.55 -10.59
CA ARG A 173 -17.62 2.37 -11.48
C ARG A 173 -16.28 1.66 -11.44
N ALA A 174 -15.18 2.41 -11.55
CA ALA A 174 -13.83 1.85 -11.53
C ALA A 174 -13.50 1.18 -10.19
N LEU A 175 -13.93 1.76 -9.05
CA LEU A 175 -13.73 1.19 -7.72
C LEU A 175 -14.54 -0.08 -7.50
N VAL A 176 -15.77 -0.14 -7.99
CA VAL A 176 -16.60 -1.36 -7.91
C VAL A 176 -15.96 -2.50 -8.70
N GLU A 177 -15.40 -2.22 -9.86
CA GLU A 177 -14.70 -3.22 -10.68
C GLU A 177 -13.33 -3.62 -10.08
N ASP A 178 -12.65 -2.70 -9.40
CA ASP A 178 -11.35 -2.94 -8.74
C ASP A 178 -11.49 -3.72 -7.43
N GLY A 179 -12.67 -3.72 -6.81
CA GLY A 179 -12.93 -4.42 -5.56
C GLY A 179 -12.73 -5.93 -5.70
N GLN A 180 -11.99 -6.53 -4.77
CA GLN A 180 -11.89 -7.99 -4.69
C GLN A 180 -13.28 -8.57 -4.35
N ARG A 181 -13.85 -9.33 -5.27
CA ARG A 181 -15.06 -10.11 -5.01
C ARG A 181 -14.73 -11.33 -4.16
N THR A 182 -14.55 -11.12 -2.87
CA THR A 182 -14.41 -12.23 -1.92
C THR A 182 -15.81 -12.63 -1.46
N SER A 183 -16.24 -13.83 -1.81
CA SER A 183 -17.48 -14.40 -1.27
C SER A 183 -17.23 -14.77 0.20
N VAL A 184 -17.75 -13.94 1.12
CA VAL A 184 -17.74 -14.27 2.54
C VAL A 184 -18.95 -15.16 2.82
N TYR A 185 -18.74 -16.46 2.99
CA TYR A 185 -19.76 -17.37 3.54
C TYR A 185 -19.82 -17.17 5.04
N ILE A 186 -20.79 -16.39 5.50
CA ILE A 186 -21.14 -16.33 6.92
C ILE A 186 -22.07 -17.50 7.19
N THR A 187 -21.54 -18.58 7.77
CA THR A 187 -22.36 -19.67 8.31
C THR A 187 -22.82 -19.21 9.69
N PRO A 188 -24.14 -18.99 9.90
CA PRO A 188 -24.64 -18.69 11.24
C PRO A 188 -24.42 -19.94 12.09
N GLN A 189 -23.57 -19.82 13.11
CA GLN A 189 -23.39 -20.85 14.11
C GLN A 189 -24.63 -20.84 15.00
N SER A 190 -25.55 -21.77 14.76
CA SER A 190 -26.69 -21.96 15.66
C SER A 190 -26.18 -22.55 16.99
N TYR A 191 -26.12 -21.71 18.00
CA TYR A 191 -25.87 -22.15 19.36
C TYR A 191 -27.14 -22.83 19.90
N TYR A 192 -27.19 -24.14 19.84
CA TYR A 192 -28.14 -24.92 20.64
C TYR A 192 -27.52 -25.16 22.01
N PRO A 193 -28.07 -24.59 23.09
CA PRO A 193 -27.66 -25.00 24.42
C PRO A 193 -28.18 -26.42 24.63
N THR A 194 -27.32 -27.43 24.52
CA THR A 194 -27.61 -28.74 25.04
C THR A 194 -27.55 -28.68 26.56
N GLY A 195 -28.66 -28.31 27.13
CA GLY A 195 -28.91 -28.40 28.55
C GLY A 195 -30.10 -29.28 28.82
N LEU A 196 -29.84 -30.48 29.24
CA LEU A 196 -30.55 -31.21 30.30
C LEU A 196 -29.76 -32.47 30.63
#